data_33f550015a8f63e39e0c31ed879a81dd
#
_entry.id   33f550015a8f63e39e0c31ed879a81dd
#
_cell.length_a   1.000
_cell.length_b   1.000
_cell.length_c   1.000
_cell.angle_alpha   90.00
_cell.angle_beta   90.00
_cell.angle_gamma   90.00
#
_symmetry.space_group_name_H-M   'P 1'
#
loop_
_entity.id
_entity.type
_entity.pdbx_description
1 polymer ?
#
loop_
_entity_poly.entity_id
_entity_poly.type
_entity_poly.pdbx_seq_one_letter_code
_entity_poly.pdbx_strand_id
1 'polypeptide(L)'
;NFSGINNFGRQYASGDYLLLLNNDVEVRNADWLTELLRQCAHPGGAAICGAELFYPDETLQHAGVVTGLGGYAGHSHKYRKAGGSGYMFRAATVQDFSAVTGACLLVKTSVWDEVGGLDEAFAVAFNDVDFCLRVRDAGYRIAWTPYAQLTHYESKSRGGDEKDPVKARRFAAEQQRLYAVHGKANILHDPYYNPNLTMDREDFSESNDLRGLKEGRITVQWRK
;
A
#
# COMPACT_ATOMS: atom_id res chain seq x y z
N ASN A 1 -7.46 -2.43 -17.95
CA ASN A 1 -7.89 -1.73 -16.73
C ASN A 1 -7.91 -2.74 -15.59
N PHE A 2 -6.98 -2.59 -14.63
CA PHE A 2 -6.87 -3.48 -13.46
C PHE A 2 -8.13 -3.43 -12.60
N SER A 3 -8.65 -2.25 -12.33
CA SER A 3 -9.86 -2.07 -11.52
C SER A 3 -11.08 -2.77 -12.14
N GLY A 4 -11.33 -2.55 -13.44
CA GLY A 4 -12.46 -3.14 -14.11
C GLY A 4 -12.43 -4.67 -14.15
N ILE A 5 -11.25 -5.29 -14.35
CA ILE A 5 -11.17 -6.77 -14.40
C ILE A 5 -11.38 -7.38 -13.01
N ASN A 6 -10.92 -6.74 -11.94
CA ASN A 6 -11.14 -7.21 -10.58
C ASN A 6 -12.60 -7.01 -10.13
N ASN A 7 -13.23 -5.88 -10.47
CA ASN A 7 -14.64 -5.64 -10.22
C ASN A 7 -15.53 -6.68 -10.96
N PHE A 8 -15.16 -6.99 -12.21
CA PHE A 8 -15.84 -8.07 -12.96
C PHE A 8 -15.64 -9.42 -12.27
N GLY A 9 -14.41 -9.76 -11.88
CA GLY A 9 -14.11 -11.01 -11.17
C GLY A 9 -14.87 -11.17 -9.86
N ARG A 10 -15.15 -10.09 -9.13
CA ARG A 10 -15.94 -10.11 -7.90
C ARG A 10 -17.30 -10.77 -8.09
N GLN A 11 -17.93 -10.61 -9.24
CA GLN A 11 -19.27 -11.17 -9.51
C GLN A 11 -19.30 -12.71 -9.49
N TYR A 12 -18.15 -13.36 -9.64
CA TYR A 12 -18.00 -14.82 -9.65
C TYR A 12 -17.38 -15.37 -8.36
N ALA A 13 -16.94 -14.50 -7.46
CA ALA A 13 -16.37 -14.91 -6.19
C ALA A 13 -17.44 -15.05 -5.11
N SER A 14 -17.44 -16.19 -4.38
CA SER A 14 -18.42 -16.51 -3.32
C SER A 14 -17.79 -16.64 -1.92
N GLY A 15 -16.47 -16.45 -1.80
CA GLY A 15 -15.76 -16.56 -0.52
C GLY A 15 -16.00 -15.37 0.41
N ASP A 16 -15.77 -15.57 1.70
CA ASP A 16 -15.82 -14.52 2.73
C ASP A 16 -14.69 -13.49 2.58
N TYR A 17 -13.64 -13.87 1.86
CA TYR A 17 -12.48 -13.04 1.53
C TYR A 17 -12.20 -13.07 0.04
N LEU A 18 -11.75 -11.94 -0.48
CA LEU A 18 -11.23 -11.79 -1.83
C LEU A 18 -9.72 -11.62 -1.77
N LEU A 19 -9.00 -12.33 -2.62
CA LEU A 19 -7.56 -12.16 -2.78
C LEU A 19 -7.28 -11.57 -4.17
N LEU A 20 -6.81 -10.33 -4.21
CA LEU A 20 -6.17 -9.79 -5.40
C LEU A 20 -4.75 -10.36 -5.44
N LEU A 21 -4.42 -11.02 -6.54
CA LEU A 21 -3.12 -11.65 -6.72
C LEU A 21 -2.69 -11.49 -8.19
N ASN A 22 -1.55 -10.84 -8.39
CA ASN A 22 -0.98 -10.72 -9.73
C ASN A 22 -0.52 -12.10 -10.24
N ASN A 23 -0.53 -12.30 -11.55
CA ASN A 23 -0.13 -13.55 -12.19
C ASN A 23 1.40 -13.71 -12.36
N ASP A 24 2.16 -12.70 -11.97
CA ASP A 24 3.63 -12.66 -12.01
C ASP A 24 4.25 -12.65 -10.60
N VAL A 25 3.61 -13.37 -9.67
CA VAL A 25 4.13 -13.60 -8.31
C VAL A 25 4.52 -15.06 -8.10
N GLU A 26 5.54 -15.29 -7.25
CA GLU A 26 5.99 -16.59 -6.81
C GLU A 26 5.99 -16.65 -5.28
N VAL A 27 5.40 -17.71 -4.72
CA VAL A 27 5.27 -17.91 -3.27
C VAL A 27 6.62 -18.31 -2.66
N ARG A 28 7.02 -17.68 -1.56
CA ARG A 28 8.28 -17.95 -0.85
C ARG A 28 8.09 -18.84 0.38
N ASN A 29 6.94 -18.78 1.06
CA ASN A 29 6.65 -19.61 2.24
C ASN A 29 5.26 -20.24 2.14
N ALA A 30 5.14 -21.49 2.56
CA ALA A 30 3.93 -22.31 2.37
C ALA A 30 2.68 -21.78 3.10
N ASP A 31 2.86 -21.09 4.20
CA ASP A 31 1.80 -20.57 5.07
C ASP A 31 1.37 -19.11 4.76
N TRP A 32 1.87 -18.54 3.67
CA TRP A 32 1.64 -17.13 3.30
C TRP A 32 0.17 -16.71 3.33
N LEU A 33 -0.73 -17.55 2.79
CA LEU A 33 -2.17 -17.24 2.76
C LEU A 33 -2.78 -17.32 4.17
N THR A 34 -2.36 -18.29 4.97
CA THR A 34 -2.77 -18.40 6.38
C THR A 34 -2.33 -17.19 7.19
N GLU A 35 -1.14 -16.66 6.92
CA GLU A 35 -0.63 -15.46 7.57
C GLU A 35 -1.46 -14.21 7.22
N LEU A 36 -1.87 -14.05 5.96
CA LEU A 36 -2.80 -12.98 5.57
C LEU A 36 -4.15 -13.11 6.28
N LEU A 37 -4.74 -14.32 6.26
CA LEU A 37 -6.02 -14.61 6.92
C LEU A 37 -5.96 -14.38 8.42
N ARG A 38 -4.85 -14.72 9.08
CA ARG A 38 -4.65 -14.53 10.51
C ARG A 38 -4.83 -13.07 10.94
N GLN A 39 -4.44 -12.10 10.08
CA GLN A 39 -4.61 -10.68 10.37
C GLN A 39 -6.06 -10.21 10.23
N CYS A 40 -6.87 -10.92 9.44
CA CYS A 40 -8.23 -10.50 9.12
C CYS A 40 -9.31 -11.29 9.89
N ALA A 41 -9.08 -12.57 10.22
CA ALA A 41 -10.13 -13.50 10.63
C ALA A 41 -10.53 -13.42 12.10
N HIS A 42 -9.81 -12.69 12.95
CA HIS A 42 -10.16 -12.56 14.38
C HIS A 42 -11.07 -11.34 14.63
N PRO A 43 -11.82 -11.31 15.76
CA PRO A 43 -12.59 -10.14 16.17
C PRO A 43 -11.69 -8.89 16.28
N GLY A 44 -12.07 -7.79 15.61
CA GLY A 44 -11.25 -6.58 15.54
C GLY A 44 -10.06 -6.68 14.57
N GLY A 45 -9.96 -7.76 13.79
CA GLY A 45 -8.96 -7.94 12.76
C GLY A 45 -9.06 -6.91 11.64
N ALA A 46 -8.00 -6.76 10.86
CA ALA A 46 -7.96 -5.85 9.73
C ALA A 46 -9.01 -6.23 8.66
N ALA A 47 -9.51 -5.26 7.92
CA ALA A 47 -10.35 -5.51 6.76
C ALA A 47 -9.53 -5.91 5.54
N ILE A 48 -8.31 -5.37 5.46
CA ILE A 48 -7.33 -5.66 4.39
C ILE A 48 -6.03 -6.12 5.04
N CYS A 49 -5.37 -7.12 4.42
CA CYS A 49 -4.00 -7.47 4.73
C CYS A 49 -3.17 -7.62 3.44
N GLY A 50 -2.01 -6.94 3.39
CA GLY A 50 -1.02 -7.05 2.32
C GLY A 50 0.16 -7.93 2.71
N ALA A 51 0.77 -8.58 1.72
CA ALA A 51 1.95 -9.41 1.86
C ALA A 51 3.25 -8.59 1.74
N GLU A 52 4.37 -9.17 2.20
CA GLU A 52 5.70 -8.70 1.89
C GLU A 52 6.10 -9.17 0.49
N LEU A 53 6.49 -8.23 -0.37
CA LEU A 53 6.93 -8.56 -1.72
C LEU A 53 8.40 -8.24 -1.91
N PHE A 54 9.06 -9.13 -2.65
CA PHE A 54 10.46 -8.99 -3.02
C PHE A 54 10.62 -8.86 -4.53
N TYR A 55 11.63 -8.14 -4.95
CA TYR A 55 12.15 -8.22 -6.30
C TYR A 55 12.93 -9.53 -6.50
N PRO A 56 13.14 -9.97 -7.77
CA PRO A 56 13.95 -11.16 -8.06
C PRO A 56 15.40 -11.08 -7.60
N ASP A 57 15.92 -9.88 -7.30
CA ASP A 57 17.27 -9.65 -6.78
C ASP A 57 17.35 -9.70 -5.25
N GLU A 58 16.31 -10.21 -4.58
CA GLU A 58 16.22 -10.33 -3.12
C GLU A 58 16.14 -8.97 -2.40
N THR A 59 15.81 -7.88 -3.07
CA THR A 59 15.49 -6.62 -2.40
C THR A 59 13.99 -6.50 -2.15
N LEU A 60 13.60 -5.75 -1.10
CA LEU A 60 12.20 -5.47 -0.81
C LEU A 60 11.58 -4.62 -1.93
N GLN A 61 10.43 -5.04 -2.39
CA GLN A 61 9.58 -4.29 -3.28
C GLN A 61 8.46 -3.57 -2.53
N HIS A 62 7.82 -4.29 -1.60
CA HIS A 62 6.69 -3.80 -0.84
C HIS A 62 6.73 -4.27 0.62
N ALA A 63 6.66 -3.31 1.52
CA ALA A 63 6.48 -3.50 2.95
C ALA A 63 5.47 -2.47 3.50
N GLY A 64 4.30 -2.39 2.86
CA GLY A 64 3.28 -1.38 3.11
C GLY A 64 3.45 -0.12 2.24
N VAL A 65 2.39 0.66 2.10
CA VAL A 65 2.36 1.93 1.38
C VAL A 65 2.15 3.08 2.35
N VAL A 66 3.01 4.09 2.23
CA VAL A 66 2.89 5.37 2.94
C VAL A 66 2.37 6.42 1.96
N THR A 67 1.27 7.08 2.31
CA THR A 67 0.77 8.22 1.53
C THR A 67 1.66 9.43 1.73
N GLY A 68 1.80 10.28 0.73
CA GLY A 68 2.68 11.44 0.74
C GLY A 68 4.12 11.18 0.30
N LEU A 69 4.62 9.95 0.37
CA LEU A 69 5.95 9.61 -0.17
C LEU A 69 6.04 9.96 -1.65
N GLY A 70 7.10 10.68 -2.04
CA GLY A 70 7.26 11.18 -3.41
C GLY A 70 6.17 12.15 -3.86
N GLY A 71 5.42 12.72 -2.90
CA GLY A 71 4.31 13.63 -3.14
C GLY A 71 2.94 12.96 -3.25
N TYR A 72 2.84 11.63 -3.46
CA TYR A 72 1.57 10.93 -3.65
C TYR A 72 1.41 9.69 -2.78
N ALA A 73 2.13 8.64 -3.10
CA ALA A 73 2.20 7.40 -2.31
C ALA A 73 3.42 6.59 -2.75
N GLY A 74 4.11 5.96 -1.80
CA GLY A 74 5.30 5.17 -2.08
C GLY A 74 5.37 3.92 -1.21
N HIS A 75 6.13 2.93 -1.69
CA HIS A 75 6.36 1.70 -0.96
C HIS A 75 7.39 1.91 0.14
N SER A 76 7.03 1.50 1.34
CA SER A 76 7.92 1.51 2.51
C SER A 76 9.10 0.55 2.30
N HIS A 77 10.31 0.95 2.69
CA HIS A 77 11.54 0.14 2.67
C HIS A 77 11.96 -0.39 1.29
N LYS A 78 11.46 0.18 0.20
CA LYS A 78 11.77 -0.25 -1.17
C LYS A 78 13.28 -0.32 -1.42
N TYR A 79 13.71 -1.35 -2.18
CA TYR A 79 15.11 -1.66 -2.51
C TYR A 79 16.01 -2.01 -1.33
N ARG A 80 15.49 -2.17 -0.14
CA ARG A 80 16.26 -2.66 1.00
C ARG A 80 16.51 -4.17 0.85
N LYS A 81 17.68 -4.65 1.27
CA LYS A 81 17.98 -6.08 1.28
C LYS A 81 17.04 -6.84 2.22
N ALA A 82 16.61 -8.03 1.80
CA ALA A 82 15.81 -8.95 2.59
C ALA A 82 16.43 -9.24 3.97
N GLY A 83 15.60 -9.60 4.95
CA GLY A 83 16.02 -10.03 6.29
C GLY A 83 16.45 -8.91 7.24
N GLY A 84 16.39 -7.65 6.82
CA GLY A 84 16.63 -6.52 7.72
C GLY A 84 15.37 -6.08 8.46
N SER A 85 15.48 -5.74 9.76
CA SER A 85 14.35 -5.32 10.59
C SER A 85 13.69 -3.98 10.17
N GLY A 86 14.33 -3.21 9.32
CA GLY A 86 13.83 -1.89 8.92
C GLY A 86 13.97 -0.83 10.01
N TYR A 87 13.41 0.34 9.73
CA TYR A 87 13.32 1.43 10.70
C TYR A 87 12.47 0.97 11.89
N MET A 88 13.02 1.00 13.10
CA MET A 88 12.32 0.62 14.34
C MET A 88 11.59 -0.73 14.26
N PHE A 89 12.19 -1.74 13.63
CA PHE A 89 11.62 -3.07 13.40
C PHE A 89 10.35 -3.09 12.52
N ARG A 90 10.03 -2.01 11.81
CA ARG A 90 8.82 -1.92 11.00
C ARG A 90 8.76 -2.90 9.83
N ALA A 91 9.89 -3.39 9.34
CA ALA A 91 9.94 -4.42 8.32
C ALA A 91 9.99 -5.86 8.88
N ALA A 92 9.90 -6.04 10.19
CA ALA A 92 9.96 -7.36 10.85
C ALA A 92 8.74 -7.66 11.73
N THR A 93 7.78 -6.75 11.80
CA THR A 93 6.56 -6.89 12.63
C THR A 93 5.33 -6.50 11.82
N VAL A 94 4.18 -7.11 12.14
CA VAL A 94 2.89 -6.69 11.57
C VAL A 94 2.64 -5.22 11.87
N GLN A 95 2.23 -4.46 10.88
CA GLN A 95 2.00 -3.02 10.96
C GLN A 95 0.65 -2.64 10.37
N ASP A 96 0.04 -1.57 10.89
CA ASP A 96 -1.02 -0.86 10.18
C ASP A 96 -0.40 0.15 9.21
N PHE A 97 -0.99 0.26 8.02
CA PHE A 97 -0.59 1.18 6.96
C PHE A 97 -1.78 1.90 6.35
N SER A 98 -1.53 3.00 5.68
CA SER A 98 -2.58 3.71 4.91
C SER A 98 -3.03 2.93 3.69
N ALA A 99 -2.14 2.12 3.09
CA ALA A 99 -2.48 1.24 1.98
C ALA A 99 -1.49 0.08 1.85
N VAL A 100 -1.86 -0.91 1.05
CA VAL A 100 -1.03 -2.02 0.58
C VAL A 100 -1.27 -2.24 -0.90
N THR A 101 -0.30 -2.86 -1.60
CA THR A 101 -0.38 -3.04 -3.05
C THR A 101 -1.38 -4.12 -3.46
N GLY A 102 -2.11 -3.88 -4.54
CA GLY A 102 -2.99 -4.84 -5.18
C GLY A 102 -2.28 -6.05 -5.81
N ALA A 103 -0.95 -6.07 -5.85
CA ALA A 103 -0.19 -7.23 -6.33
C ALA A 103 -0.40 -8.48 -5.45
N CYS A 104 -0.60 -8.30 -4.12
CA CYS A 104 -1.06 -9.34 -3.19
C CYS A 104 -1.82 -8.67 -2.03
N LEU A 105 -3.14 -8.64 -2.12
CA LEU A 105 -4.04 -7.98 -1.17
C LEU A 105 -5.21 -8.88 -0.84
N LEU A 106 -5.33 -9.27 0.42
CA LEU A 106 -6.51 -9.95 0.96
C LEU A 106 -7.47 -8.93 1.54
N VAL A 107 -8.78 -9.04 1.22
CA VAL A 107 -9.82 -8.15 1.76
C VAL A 107 -11.07 -8.94 2.14
N LYS A 108 -11.77 -8.51 3.18
CA LYS A 108 -13.10 -9.04 3.53
C LYS A 108 -14.08 -8.70 2.41
N THR A 109 -14.80 -9.72 1.90
CA THR A 109 -15.77 -9.54 0.82
C THR A 109 -16.85 -8.51 1.18
N SER A 110 -17.33 -8.52 2.42
CA SER A 110 -18.32 -7.55 2.92
C SER A 110 -17.82 -6.11 2.84
N VAL A 111 -16.53 -5.87 3.13
CA VAL A 111 -15.93 -4.52 3.06
C VAL A 111 -15.70 -4.09 1.61
N TRP A 112 -15.28 -5.03 0.74
CA TRP A 112 -15.21 -4.76 -0.70
C TRP A 112 -16.54 -4.25 -1.25
N ASP A 113 -17.63 -4.96 -0.93
CA ASP A 113 -18.97 -4.63 -1.40
C ASP A 113 -19.46 -3.31 -0.79
N GLU A 114 -19.21 -3.06 0.50
CA GLU A 114 -19.58 -1.81 1.20
C GLU A 114 -18.97 -0.58 0.57
N VAL A 115 -17.67 -0.64 0.20
CA VAL A 115 -16.98 0.51 -0.40
C VAL A 115 -17.12 0.57 -1.93
N GLY A 116 -17.81 -0.41 -2.54
CA GLY A 116 -18.11 -0.43 -3.97
C GLY A 116 -16.97 -0.90 -4.88
N GLY A 117 -16.03 -1.70 -4.36
CA GLY A 117 -14.90 -2.23 -5.13
C GLY A 117 -13.87 -1.16 -5.53
N LEU A 118 -13.14 -1.42 -6.62
CA LEU A 118 -12.11 -0.51 -7.15
C LEU A 118 -12.72 0.58 -8.03
N ASP A 119 -12.21 1.81 -7.95
CA ASP A 119 -12.59 2.89 -8.88
C ASP A 119 -11.91 2.65 -10.25
N GLU A 120 -12.72 2.40 -11.28
CA GLU A 120 -12.24 2.09 -12.63
C GLU A 120 -11.60 3.28 -13.36
N ALA A 121 -11.73 4.48 -12.82
CA ALA A 121 -11.02 5.65 -13.30
C ALA A 121 -9.52 5.63 -12.92
N PHE A 122 -9.12 4.80 -11.95
CA PHE A 122 -7.73 4.42 -11.72
C PHE A 122 -7.44 3.13 -12.49
N ALA A 123 -7.04 3.27 -13.73
CA ALA A 123 -6.90 2.12 -14.64
C ALA A 123 -5.67 1.26 -14.35
N VAL A 124 -4.59 1.87 -13.83
CA VAL A 124 -3.30 1.22 -13.62
C VAL A 124 -2.65 1.62 -12.30
N ALA A 125 -2.42 2.92 -12.05
CA ALA A 125 -1.76 3.40 -10.84
C ALA A 125 -2.78 3.84 -9.78
N PHE A 126 -2.39 3.72 -8.52
CA PHE A 126 -3.15 4.19 -7.35
C PHE A 126 -4.55 3.59 -7.14
N ASN A 127 -4.95 2.59 -7.92
CA ASN A 127 -6.23 1.90 -7.72
C ASN A 127 -6.30 1.19 -6.36
N ASP A 128 -5.22 0.57 -5.94
CA ASP A 128 -5.06 -0.06 -4.63
C ASP A 128 -4.96 0.98 -3.50
N VAL A 129 -4.26 2.08 -3.73
CA VAL A 129 -4.17 3.19 -2.77
C VAL A 129 -5.54 3.83 -2.56
N ASP A 130 -6.25 4.18 -3.65
CA ASP A 130 -7.62 4.72 -3.58
C ASP A 130 -8.56 3.78 -2.80
N PHE A 131 -8.54 2.49 -3.16
CA PHE A 131 -9.36 1.48 -2.50
C PHE A 131 -9.07 1.38 -1.00
N CYS A 132 -7.79 1.28 -0.63
CA CYS A 132 -7.37 1.25 0.76
C CYS A 132 -7.79 2.50 1.52
N LEU A 133 -7.65 3.68 0.92
CA LEU A 133 -8.06 4.93 1.56
C LEU A 133 -9.58 4.98 1.80
N ARG A 134 -10.41 4.53 0.85
CA ARG A 134 -11.87 4.44 1.05
C ARG A 134 -12.22 3.43 2.15
N VAL A 135 -11.54 2.30 2.24
CA VAL A 135 -11.71 1.32 3.31
C VAL A 135 -11.30 1.90 4.67
N ARG A 136 -10.19 2.65 4.74
CA ARG A 136 -9.77 3.36 5.95
C ARG A 136 -10.78 4.43 6.37
N ASP A 137 -11.28 5.21 5.42
CA ASP A 137 -12.25 6.28 5.67
C ASP A 137 -13.61 5.72 6.13
N ALA A 138 -13.95 4.47 5.77
CA ALA A 138 -15.05 3.70 6.33
C ALA A 138 -14.80 3.17 7.77
N GLY A 139 -13.64 3.46 8.35
CA GLY A 139 -13.29 3.11 9.73
C GLY A 139 -12.59 1.76 9.91
N TYR A 140 -12.17 1.13 8.83
CA TYR A 140 -11.50 -0.17 8.88
C TYR A 140 -9.97 -0.04 8.96
N ARG A 141 -9.34 -1.09 9.52
CA ARG A 141 -7.89 -1.22 9.57
C ARG A 141 -7.35 -1.92 8.33
N ILE A 142 -6.15 -1.47 7.92
CA ILE A 142 -5.37 -2.09 6.84
C ILE A 142 -4.05 -2.53 7.46
N ALA A 143 -3.80 -3.84 7.43
CA ALA A 143 -2.57 -4.43 7.94
C ALA A 143 -1.62 -4.82 6.80
N TRP A 144 -0.35 -4.85 7.12
CA TRP A 144 0.69 -5.50 6.34
C TRP A 144 1.41 -6.51 7.24
N THR A 145 1.80 -7.66 6.69
CA THR A 145 2.51 -8.70 7.42
C THR A 145 3.82 -9.11 6.73
N PRO A 146 4.94 -9.20 7.46
CA PRO A 146 6.20 -9.72 6.91
C PRO A 146 6.23 -11.26 6.82
N TYR A 147 5.19 -11.93 7.30
CA TYR A 147 5.15 -13.40 7.37
C TYR A 147 4.46 -14.04 6.16
N ALA A 148 3.84 -13.26 5.29
CA ALA A 148 3.35 -13.69 3.98
C ALA A 148 4.31 -13.15 2.92
N GLN A 149 5.17 -14.00 2.37
CA GLN A 149 6.28 -13.58 1.51
C GLN A 149 6.13 -14.11 0.09
N LEU A 150 6.23 -13.21 -0.89
CA LEU A 150 6.19 -13.55 -2.32
C LEU A 150 7.26 -12.77 -3.08
N THR A 151 7.78 -13.35 -4.17
CA THR A 151 8.55 -12.62 -5.17
C THR A 151 7.61 -12.11 -6.25
N HIS A 152 7.66 -10.82 -6.57
CA HIS A 152 6.86 -10.21 -7.63
C HIS A 152 7.75 -9.74 -8.76
N TYR A 153 7.53 -10.31 -9.95
CA TYR A 153 8.33 -10.07 -11.14
C TYR A 153 7.88 -8.82 -11.91
N GLU A 154 7.63 -7.74 -11.17
CA GLU A 154 7.14 -6.46 -11.70
C GLU A 154 7.83 -6.06 -12.99
N SER A 155 7.07 -5.52 -13.93
CA SER A 155 7.56 -4.91 -15.18
C SER A 155 8.12 -5.85 -16.25
N LYS A 156 8.14 -7.18 -16.07
CA LYS A 156 8.54 -8.08 -17.17
C LYS A 156 7.65 -7.94 -18.41
N SER A 157 6.36 -7.62 -18.20
CA SER A 157 5.38 -7.49 -19.28
C SER A 157 5.10 -6.05 -19.73
N ARG A 158 5.40 -5.02 -18.93
CA ARG A 158 4.99 -3.62 -19.19
C ARG A 158 6.10 -2.68 -19.59
N GLY A 159 7.36 -2.92 -19.21
CA GLY A 159 8.44 -1.92 -19.29
C GLY A 159 8.18 -0.71 -18.38
N GLY A 160 9.20 0.09 -18.08
CA GLY A 160 9.04 1.30 -17.25
C GLY A 160 8.10 2.32 -17.87
N ASP A 161 7.16 2.83 -17.09
CA ASP A 161 6.16 3.82 -17.55
C ASP A 161 6.79 5.18 -17.90
N GLU A 162 7.97 5.47 -17.39
CA GLU A 162 8.63 6.78 -17.55
C GLU A 162 9.10 7.09 -18.98
N LYS A 163 9.31 6.07 -19.81
CA LYS A 163 9.83 6.23 -21.17
C LYS A 163 8.76 6.39 -22.27
N ASP A 164 7.49 6.13 -21.92
CA ASP A 164 6.38 6.22 -22.85
C ASP A 164 5.52 7.45 -22.53
N PRO A 165 5.44 8.45 -23.43
CA PRO A 165 4.68 9.68 -23.19
C PRO A 165 3.19 9.45 -22.91
N VAL A 166 2.58 8.40 -23.46
CA VAL A 166 1.17 8.06 -23.21
C VAL A 166 0.99 7.54 -21.79
N LYS A 167 1.88 6.64 -21.36
CA LYS A 167 1.87 6.10 -20.00
C LYS A 167 2.18 7.18 -18.97
N ALA A 168 3.13 8.07 -19.23
CA ALA A 168 3.46 9.19 -18.36
C ALA A 168 2.28 10.16 -18.18
N ARG A 169 1.54 10.48 -19.26
CA ARG A 169 0.33 11.32 -19.19
C ARG A 169 -0.77 10.66 -18.37
N ARG A 170 -1.01 9.35 -18.58
CA ARG A 170 -1.98 8.60 -17.78
C ARG A 170 -1.60 8.62 -16.30
N PHE A 171 -0.36 8.31 -15.96
CA PHE A 171 0.14 8.32 -14.58
C PHE A 171 -0.06 9.69 -13.91
N ALA A 172 0.29 10.78 -14.62
CA ALA A 172 0.06 12.14 -14.11
C ALA A 172 -1.44 12.44 -13.89
N ALA A 173 -2.32 11.96 -14.77
CA ALA A 173 -3.77 12.13 -14.61
C ALA A 173 -4.30 11.35 -13.40
N GLU A 174 -3.83 10.12 -13.17
CA GLU A 174 -4.19 9.30 -12.02
C GLU A 174 -3.67 9.92 -10.71
N GLN A 175 -2.48 10.53 -10.70
CA GLN A 175 -1.97 11.31 -9.57
C GLN A 175 -2.88 12.50 -9.23
N GLN A 176 -3.27 13.30 -10.22
CA GLN A 176 -4.17 14.44 -10.01
C GLN A 176 -5.54 13.98 -9.51
N ARG A 177 -6.05 12.85 -10.03
CA ARG A 177 -7.29 12.26 -9.55
C ARG A 177 -7.19 11.85 -8.08
N LEU A 178 -6.09 11.23 -7.64
CA LEU A 178 -5.90 10.86 -6.24
C LEU A 178 -6.05 12.07 -5.31
N TYR A 179 -5.45 13.21 -5.67
CA TYR A 179 -5.61 14.46 -4.93
C TYR A 179 -7.05 15.02 -4.98
N ALA A 180 -7.71 14.90 -6.12
CA ALA A 180 -9.07 15.39 -6.29
C ALA A 180 -10.08 14.59 -5.46
N VAL A 181 -9.90 13.27 -5.37
CA VAL A 181 -10.79 12.37 -4.62
C VAL A 181 -10.56 12.46 -3.11
N HIS A 182 -9.31 12.37 -2.68
CA HIS A 182 -8.97 12.23 -1.25
C HIS A 182 -8.51 13.53 -0.58
N GLY A 183 -8.29 14.59 -1.35
CA GLY A 183 -7.74 15.84 -0.85
C GLY A 183 -6.22 15.78 -0.67
N LYS A 184 -5.52 16.77 -1.25
CA LYS A 184 -4.05 16.82 -1.22
C LYS A 184 -3.48 16.79 0.20
N ALA A 185 -4.12 17.50 1.15
CA ALA A 185 -3.66 17.55 2.54
C ALA A 185 -3.71 16.17 3.21
N ASN A 186 -4.79 15.39 2.95
CA ASN A 186 -4.93 14.04 3.50
C ASN A 186 -3.91 13.06 2.91
N ILE A 187 -3.60 13.20 1.60
CA ILE A 187 -2.56 12.37 0.95
C ILE A 187 -1.18 12.70 1.52
N LEU A 188 -0.86 13.96 1.76
CA LEU A 188 0.45 14.38 2.25
C LEU A 188 0.65 14.18 3.77
N HIS A 189 -0.34 13.65 4.48
CA HIS A 189 -0.28 13.45 5.93
C HIS A 189 -0.71 12.03 6.30
N ASP A 190 0.23 11.08 6.19
CA ASP A 190 -0.01 9.67 6.55
C ASP A 190 -0.06 9.52 8.08
N PRO A 191 -1.15 9.02 8.68
CA PRO A 191 -1.29 8.86 10.12
C PRO A 191 -0.37 7.77 10.71
N TYR A 192 0.16 6.87 9.89
CA TYR A 192 1.05 5.78 10.29
C TYR A 192 2.54 6.09 10.05
N TYR A 193 2.86 7.29 9.55
CA TYR A 193 4.23 7.71 9.27
C TYR A 193 4.68 8.83 10.23
N ASN A 194 5.92 8.72 10.72
CA ASN A 194 6.46 9.74 11.64
C ASN A 194 6.71 11.06 10.89
N PRO A 195 6.07 12.17 11.28
CA PRO A 195 6.20 13.47 10.59
C PRO A 195 7.61 14.08 10.62
N ASN A 196 8.51 13.55 11.43
CA ASN A 196 9.91 13.98 11.48
C ASN A 196 10.80 13.28 10.44
N LEU A 197 10.24 12.30 9.72
CA LEU A 197 10.96 11.60 8.66
C LEU A 197 10.70 12.26 7.30
N THR A 198 11.63 12.05 6.37
CA THR A 198 11.49 12.62 5.03
C THR A 198 10.38 11.91 4.24
N MET A 199 9.65 12.69 3.45
CA MET A 199 8.70 12.20 2.44
C MET A 199 9.30 12.13 1.04
N ASP A 200 10.58 12.48 0.89
CA ASP A 200 11.26 12.49 -0.42
C ASP A 200 11.92 11.15 -0.75
N ARG A 201 12.10 10.28 0.26
CA ARG A 201 12.79 8.99 0.14
C ARG A 201 12.08 7.92 0.96
N GLU A 202 12.22 6.67 0.52
CA GLU A 202 11.57 5.48 1.08
C GLU A 202 12.40 4.80 2.20
N ASP A 203 13.47 5.49 2.68
CA ASP A 203 14.49 4.96 3.57
C ASP A 203 14.30 5.29 5.06
N PHE A 204 13.23 6.01 5.41
CA PHE A 204 12.95 6.49 6.78
C PHE A 204 14.06 7.39 7.36
N SER A 205 14.83 8.05 6.52
CA SER A 205 15.80 9.04 7.00
C SER A 205 15.10 10.29 7.57
N GLU A 206 15.82 11.02 8.40
CA GLU A 206 15.28 12.25 8.98
C GLU A 206 14.97 13.29 7.90
N SER A 207 13.93 14.06 8.14
CA SER A 207 13.59 15.20 7.29
C SER A 207 14.61 16.31 7.49
N ASN A 208 15.18 16.81 6.40
CA ASN A 208 16.01 18.01 6.43
C ASN A 208 15.18 19.30 6.59
N ASP A 209 13.84 19.19 6.48
CA ASP A 209 12.94 20.33 6.63
C ASP A 209 12.54 20.56 8.09
N LEU A 210 13.42 21.20 8.83
CA LEU A 210 13.16 21.67 10.19
C LEU A 210 12.17 22.86 10.24
N ARG A 211 11.63 23.30 9.10
CA ARG A 211 10.68 24.43 9.03
C ARG A 211 9.42 24.15 9.82
N GLY A 212 8.94 22.89 9.82
CA GLY A 212 7.80 22.50 10.61
C GLY A 212 7.97 22.68 12.13
N LEU A 213 9.18 22.47 12.65
CA LEU A 213 9.54 22.73 14.06
C LEU A 213 9.64 24.24 14.33
N LYS A 214 10.26 25.01 13.43
CA LYS A 214 10.42 26.46 13.57
C LYS A 214 9.10 27.22 13.46
N GLU A 215 8.13 26.70 12.70
CA GLU A 215 6.82 27.31 12.50
C GLU A 215 5.77 26.80 13.51
N GLY A 216 6.16 26.04 14.52
CA GLY A 216 5.25 25.53 15.56
C GLY A 216 4.20 24.53 15.06
N ARG A 217 4.37 24.01 13.84
CA ARG A 217 3.44 23.03 13.25
C ARG A 217 3.58 21.63 13.80
N ILE A 218 4.69 21.34 14.50
CA ILE A 218 4.92 20.07 15.18
C ILE A 218 4.80 20.31 16.67
N THR A 219 3.69 19.90 17.25
CA THR A 219 3.48 19.89 18.69
C THR A 219 3.75 18.48 19.19
N VAL A 220 4.86 18.27 19.91
CA VAL A 220 5.09 17.00 20.62
C VAL A 220 4.17 16.98 21.84
N GLN A 221 3.05 16.28 21.74
CA GLN A 221 2.21 15.99 22.89
C GLN A 221 2.71 14.72 23.58
N TRP A 222 3.44 14.88 24.68
CA TRP A 222 3.69 13.78 25.60
C TRP A 222 2.38 13.50 26.36
N ARG A 223 1.72 12.38 26.07
CA ARG A 223 0.67 11.89 26.99
C ARG A 223 1.37 11.37 28.23
N LYS A 224 1.03 11.97 29.40
CA LYS A 224 1.41 11.45 30.71
C LYS A 224 0.67 10.17 31.03
#